data_ee219141cd315deae33ad3b95a8440eb
#
_entry.id   ee219141cd315deae33ad3b95a8440eb
#
_cell.length_a   1.000
_cell.length_b   1.000
_cell.length_c   1.000
_cell.angle_alpha   90.00
_cell.angle_beta   90.00
_cell.angle_gamma   90.00
#
_symmetry.space_group_name_H-M   'P 1'
#
loop_
_entity.id
_entity.type
_entity.pdbx_description
1 polymer ?
#
loop_
_entity_poly.entity_id
_entity_poly.type
_entity_poly.pdbx_seq_one_letter_code
_entity_poly.pdbx_strand_id
1 'polypeptide(L)'
;MKLNIVVVLYNKTINQSKTISSLLDNVDLLLDAEVSLAIWNNGPHTIKDEVEQFISSQRFKRLIICEDVTNSSLSMVYNAMLDPDCTNIFFDDDTVITEDYVFSINDFMKSERDVFLPKIESLKQQRYPKVNKRTGNYDGELDELSVVSILSGLSIKKKTLKRLKDKFGNVFDERFNIYGVDTTLFYRLKSLKFDRYYVGGTLQHDLSGISAGGAENVSIFRVKERLWDFTLQTILYRKLGAFLGLMKFIKTYKSRLSIFFILGVFVKAIVYMGHPNTKKKSVSHILFSSNE
;
A
#
# COMPACT_ATOMS: atom_id res chain seq x y z
N MET A 1 9.20 15.92 -14.96
CA MET A 1 8.23 14.82 -14.68
C MET A 1 7.55 15.11 -13.36
N LYS A 2 6.30 14.63 -13.14
CA LYS A 2 5.59 14.89 -11.86
C LYS A 2 5.44 13.60 -11.05
N LEU A 3 5.89 13.64 -9.81
CA LEU A 3 5.78 12.55 -8.82
C LEU A 3 4.91 12.99 -7.65
N ASN A 4 3.99 12.14 -7.21
CA ASN A 4 3.25 12.28 -5.98
C ASN A 4 3.62 11.12 -5.05
N ILE A 5 4.30 11.41 -3.95
CA ILE A 5 4.71 10.41 -2.96
C ILE A 5 3.69 10.42 -1.84
N VAL A 6 3.02 9.29 -1.62
CA VAL A 6 2.01 9.10 -0.58
C VAL A 6 2.63 8.30 0.56
N VAL A 7 2.64 8.85 1.76
CA VAL A 7 3.11 8.18 2.98
C VAL A 7 1.97 8.10 4.00
N VAL A 8 1.67 6.88 4.46
CA VAL A 8 0.65 6.66 5.48
C VAL A 8 1.32 6.36 6.81
N LEU A 9 1.07 7.20 7.80
CA LEU A 9 1.54 7.04 9.18
C LEU A 9 0.50 6.30 10.01
N TYR A 10 0.94 5.39 10.88
CA TYR A 10 0.08 4.77 11.89
C TYR A 10 0.82 4.61 13.21
N ASN A 11 0.28 5.21 14.28
CA ASN A 11 0.86 5.19 15.63
C ASN A 11 2.31 5.68 15.67
N LYS A 12 2.62 6.67 14.83
CA LYS A 12 3.93 7.32 14.73
C LYS A 12 3.76 8.80 14.43
N THR A 13 4.71 9.59 14.87
CA THR A 13 4.88 10.97 14.47
C THR A 13 5.59 11.07 13.11
N ILE A 14 5.61 12.27 12.52
CA ILE A 14 6.37 12.53 11.28
C ILE A 14 7.85 12.18 11.48
N ASN A 15 8.42 12.63 12.61
CA ASN A 15 9.83 12.43 12.94
C ASN A 15 10.17 10.96 13.27
N GLN A 16 9.21 10.14 13.65
CA GLN A 16 9.40 8.71 13.91
C GLN A 16 9.30 7.85 12.64
N SER A 17 8.86 8.42 11.53
CA SER A 17 8.74 7.69 10.27
C SER A 17 10.10 7.50 9.62
N LYS A 18 10.55 6.25 9.53
CA LYS A 18 11.75 5.89 8.77
C LYS A 18 11.63 6.26 7.30
N THR A 19 10.44 6.14 6.76
CA THR A 19 10.13 6.46 5.36
C THR A 19 10.31 7.95 5.10
N ILE A 20 9.74 8.83 5.94
CA ILE A 20 9.89 10.27 5.76
C ILE A 20 11.34 10.69 5.95
N SER A 21 12.01 10.22 7.01
CA SER A 21 13.42 10.55 7.24
C SER A 21 14.30 10.15 6.05
N SER A 22 14.23 8.89 5.60
CA SER A 22 15.04 8.43 4.47
C SER A 22 14.62 9.05 3.12
N LEU A 23 13.36 9.45 2.97
CA LEU A 23 12.92 10.22 1.79
C LEU A 23 13.61 11.60 1.76
N LEU A 24 13.64 12.30 2.89
CA LEU A 24 14.29 13.62 2.98
C LEU A 24 15.78 13.55 2.68
N ASP A 25 16.45 12.47 3.09
CA ASP A 25 17.87 12.26 2.81
C ASP A 25 18.16 12.01 1.33
N ASN A 26 17.17 11.51 0.58
CA ASN A 26 17.36 11.05 -0.81
C ASN A 26 16.52 11.80 -1.85
N VAL A 27 15.65 12.74 -1.46
CA VAL A 27 14.72 13.41 -2.39
C VAL A 27 15.43 14.19 -3.49
N ASP A 28 16.57 14.77 -3.19
CA ASP A 28 17.37 15.55 -4.15
C ASP A 28 17.98 14.66 -5.27
N LEU A 29 18.00 13.34 -5.08
CA LEU A 29 18.40 12.35 -6.09
C LEU A 29 17.30 12.02 -7.11
N LEU A 30 16.06 12.50 -6.90
CA LEU A 30 14.95 12.39 -7.86
C LEU A 30 15.13 13.43 -8.96
N LEU A 31 16.00 13.10 -9.90
CA LEU A 31 16.45 13.99 -10.97
C LEU A 31 15.29 14.41 -11.89
N ASP A 32 15.22 15.72 -12.20
CA ASP A 32 14.25 16.31 -13.14
C ASP A 32 12.78 16.07 -12.80
N ALA A 33 12.46 15.73 -11.53
CA ALA A 33 11.11 15.51 -11.07
C ALA A 33 10.58 16.67 -10.21
N GLU A 34 9.37 17.12 -10.51
CA GLU A 34 8.59 17.93 -9.57
C GLU A 34 7.96 16.96 -8.54
N VAL A 35 8.48 16.98 -7.31
CA VAL A 35 8.06 16.05 -6.27
C VAL A 35 7.02 16.70 -5.35
N SER A 36 5.86 16.06 -5.26
CA SER A 36 4.81 16.36 -4.27
C SER A 36 4.83 15.30 -3.17
N LEU A 37 4.63 15.71 -1.93
CA LEU A 37 4.51 14.81 -0.79
C LEU A 37 3.12 14.90 -0.18
N ALA A 38 2.45 13.77 -0.04
CA ALA A 38 1.15 13.62 0.57
C ALA A 38 1.26 12.71 1.80
N ILE A 39 1.12 13.27 3.00
CA ILE A 39 1.18 12.54 4.27
C ILE A 39 -0.23 12.36 4.80
N TRP A 40 -0.58 11.11 5.16
CA TRP A 40 -1.81 10.79 5.86
C TRP A 40 -1.49 10.19 7.22
N ASN A 41 -1.87 10.90 8.30
CA ASN A 41 -1.86 10.32 9.63
C ASN A 41 -3.15 9.51 9.84
N ASN A 42 -3.01 8.20 9.94
CA ASN A 42 -4.12 7.26 10.17
C ASN A 42 -4.33 6.96 11.68
N GLY A 43 -3.82 7.83 12.55
CA GLY A 43 -4.02 7.76 14.00
C GLY A 43 -3.09 6.79 14.72
N PRO A 44 -3.38 6.45 15.98
CA PRO A 44 -4.49 6.97 16.81
C PRO A 44 -4.24 8.36 17.43
N HIS A 45 -3.04 8.92 17.29
CA HIS A 45 -2.66 10.21 17.87
C HIS A 45 -2.59 11.29 16.78
N THR A 46 -2.91 12.54 17.17
CA THR A 46 -2.74 13.70 16.28
C THR A 46 -1.26 14.05 16.10
N ILE A 47 -0.92 14.59 14.92
CA ILE A 47 0.41 15.10 14.57
C ILE A 47 0.43 16.62 14.40
N LYS A 48 -0.63 17.33 14.79
CA LYS A 48 -0.80 18.80 14.56
C LYS A 48 0.39 19.60 15.03
N ASP A 49 0.92 19.29 16.19
CA ASP A 49 2.01 20.04 16.83
C ASP A 49 3.34 19.95 16.09
N GLU A 50 3.50 18.93 15.21
CA GLU A 50 4.72 18.73 14.42
C GLU A 50 4.67 19.38 13.03
N VAL A 51 3.46 19.71 12.57
CA VAL A 51 3.24 20.17 11.19
C VAL A 51 3.98 21.45 10.88
N GLU A 52 3.94 22.46 11.76
CA GLU A 52 4.61 23.75 11.54
C GLU A 52 6.13 23.60 11.41
N GLN A 53 6.75 22.81 12.30
CA GLN A 53 8.18 22.52 12.25
C GLN A 53 8.55 21.77 10.97
N PHE A 54 7.73 20.79 10.57
CA PHE A 54 7.98 20.01 9.37
C PHE A 54 7.90 20.86 8.10
N ILE A 55 6.91 21.73 7.96
CA ILE A 55 6.71 22.61 6.81
C ILE A 55 7.91 23.53 6.57
N SER A 56 8.46 24.10 7.64
CA SER A 56 9.57 25.08 7.54
C SER A 56 10.86 24.49 6.95
N SER A 57 11.00 23.17 6.92
CA SER A 57 12.21 22.45 6.49
C SER A 57 12.10 21.80 5.10
N GLN A 58 10.95 21.94 4.39
CA GLN A 58 10.68 21.10 3.22
C GLN A 58 10.95 21.76 1.87
N ARG A 59 11.40 20.92 0.91
CA ARG A 59 11.73 21.28 -0.48
C ARG A 59 10.75 20.70 -1.51
N PHE A 60 9.59 20.19 -1.09
CA PHE A 60 8.60 19.62 -1.99
C PHE A 60 7.87 20.72 -2.76
N LYS A 61 7.61 20.51 -4.04
CA LYS A 61 6.81 21.40 -4.88
C LYS A 61 5.41 21.62 -4.29
N ARG A 62 4.82 20.55 -3.78
CA ARG A 62 3.53 20.56 -3.10
C ARG A 62 3.60 19.65 -1.88
N LEU A 63 3.04 20.09 -0.78
CA LEU A 63 2.91 19.31 0.44
C LEU A 63 1.45 19.31 0.89
N ILE A 64 0.91 18.12 1.14
CA ILE A 64 -0.42 17.92 1.71
C ILE A 64 -0.27 17.04 2.95
N ILE A 65 -0.81 17.49 4.08
CA ILE A 65 -0.85 16.71 5.32
C ILE A 65 -2.30 16.59 5.76
N CYS A 66 -2.80 15.37 5.80
CA CYS A 66 -4.15 15.03 6.25
C CYS A 66 -4.11 14.13 7.49
N GLU A 67 -5.18 14.15 8.26
CA GLU A 67 -5.31 13.35 9.47
C GLU A 67 -6.73 12.76 9.60
N ASP A 68 -6.80 11.48 9.95
CA ASP A 68 -7.97 10.82 10.52
C ASP A 68 -7.54 9.84 11.60
N VAL A 69 -7.67 10.24 12.86
CA VAL A 69 -7.22 9.46 14.02
C VAL A 69 -8.10 8.23 14.30
N THR A 70 -9.15 8.00 13.52
CA THR A 70 -10.09 6.87 13.71
C THR A 70 -9.66 5.60 12.99
N ASN A 71 -8.48 5.56 12.39
CA ASN A 71 -7.94 4.45 11.60
C ASN A 71 -8.82 4.13 10.38
N SER A 72 -8.83 5.05 9.43
CA SER A 72 -9.53 4.91 8.16
C SER A 72 -9.02 3.72 7.33
N SER A 73 -9.89 3.24 6.47
CA SER A 73 -9.54 2.19 5.51
C SER A 73 -8.39 2.62 4.59
N LEU A 74 -7.33 1.82 4.51
CA LEU A 74 -6.16 2.14 3.67
C LEU A 74 -6.52 2.29 2.19
N SER A 75 -7.48 1.53 1.68
CA SER A 75 -7.93 1.68 0.30
C SER A 75 -8.56 3.05 0.04
N MET A 76 -9.33 3.57 0.99
CA MET A 76 -9.92 4.91 0.90
C MET A 76 -8.84 5.99 1.04
N VAL A 77 -7.90 5.82 1.98
CA VAL A 77 -6.77 6.72 2.19
C VAL A 77 -5.94 6.85 0.91
N TYR A 78 -5.52 5.74 0.32
CA TYR A 78 -4.75 5.78 -0.92
C TYR A 78 -5.53 6.41 -2.08
N ASN A 79 -6.83 6.11 -2.23
CA ASN A 79 -7.64 6.74 -3.26
C ASN A 79 -7.81 8.26 -3.04
N ALA A 80 -7.88 8.72 -1.78
CA ALA A 80 -8.01 10.14 -1.44
C ALA A 80 -6.71 10.94 -1.65
N MET A 81 -5.54 10.29 -1.45
CA MET A 81 -4.22 10.92 -1.57
C MET A 81 -3.60 10.80 -2.95
N LEU A 82 -4.25 10.09 -3.87
CA LEU A 82 -3.84 9.98 -5.27
C LEU A 82 -3.89 11.33 -5.99
N ASP A 83 -2.83 11.66 -6.72
CA ASP A 83 -2.86 12.69 -7.76
C ASP A 83 -3.00 12.02 -9.14
N PRO A 84 -4.12 12.19 -9.84
CA PRO A 84 -4.39 11.52 -11.11
C PRO A 84 -3.49 12.01 -12.27
N ASP A 85 -2.85 13.17 -12.12
CA ASP A 85 -1.98 13.78 -13.14
C ASP A 85 -0.50 13.45 -12.95
N CYS A 86 -0.15 12.79 -11.85
CA CYS A 86 1.21 12.41 -11.49
C CYS A 86 1.45 10.90 -11.62
N THR A 87 2.72 10.49 -11.63
CA THR A 87 3.11 9.15 -11.20
C THR A 87 3.01 9.10 -9.68
N ASN A 88 2.27 8.14 -9.14
CA ASN A 88 2.10 8.01 -7.70
C ASN A 88 2.98 6.90 -7.15
N ILE A 89 3.64 7.18 -6.03
CA ILE A 89 4.46 6.24 -5.26
C ILE A 89 3.81 6.09 -3.89
N PHE A 90 3.68 4.86 -3.39
CA PHE A 90 3.02 4.58 -2.11
C PHE A 90 4.00 4.01 -1.11
N PHE A 91 3.93 4.47 0.13
CA PHE A 91 4.75 3.96 1.22
C PHE A 91 3.96 3.81 2.50
N ASP A 92 4.35 2.80 3.29
CA ASP A 92 4.07 2.73 4.72
C ASP A 92 5.15 3.54 5.48
N ASP A 93 4.98 3.75 6.76
CA ASP A 93 5.84 4.61 7.59
C ASP A 93 7.16 3.97 8.07
N ASP A 94 7.40 2.69 7.79
CA ASP A 94 8.51 1.89 8.31
C ASP A 94 9.52 1.43 7.24
N THR A 95 9.37 1.92 6.01
CA THR A 95 10.24 1.59 4.89
C THR A 95 11.47 2.53 4.86
N VAL A 96 12.64 1.97 4.64
CA VAL A 96 13.87 2.76 4.41
C VAL A 96 14.07 2.90 2.90
N ILE A 97 14.00 4.14 2.42
CA ILE A 97 14.25 4.50 1.03
C ILE A 97 15.76 4.58 0.83
N THR A 98 16.29 3.83 -0.14
CA THR A 98 17.72 3.76 -0.46
C THR A 98 18.03 4.53 -1.74
N GLU A 99 19.29 4.93 -1.94
CA GLU A 99 19.76 5.52 -3.20
C GLU A 99 19.48 4.57 -4.39
N ASP A 100 19.73 3.27 -4.23
CA ASP A 100 19.47 2.25 -5.24
C ASP A 100 18.00 2.26 -5.70
N TYR A 101 17.06 2.41 -4.75
CA TYR A 101 15.64 2.58 -5.06
C TYR A 101 15.40 3.86 -5.87
N VAL A 102 15.98 4.99 -5.46
CA VAL A 102 15.79 6.29 -6.13
C VAL A 102 16.36 6.27 -7.55
N PHE A 103 17.54 5.71 -7.76
CA PHE A 103 18.11 5.54 -9.11
C PHE A 103 17.21 4.66 -9.99
N SER A 104 16.70 3.57 -9.45
CA SER A 104 15.76 2.70 -10.17
C SER A 104 14.43 3.39 -10.51
N ILE A 105 13.93 4.30 -9.65
CA ILE A 105 12.76 5.15 -9.96
C ILE A 105 13.07 6.10 -11.12
N ASN A 106 14.26 6.73 -11.15
CA ASN A 106 14.65 7.59 -12.25
C ASN A 106 14.69 6.83 -13.59
N ASP A 107 15.20 5.60 -13.61
CA ASP A 107 15.22 4.75 -14.80
C ASP A 107 13.80 4.31 -15.21
N PHE A 108 12.97 3.91 -14.24
CA PHE A 108 11.55 3.62 -14.49
C PHE A 108 10.82 4.81 -15.10
N MET A 109 11.06 6.03 -14.61
CA MET A 109 10.39 7.22 -15.14
C MET A 109 10.74 7.48 -16.62
N LYS A 110 11.96 7.14 -17.06
CA LYS A 110 12.41 7.21 -18.45
C LYS A 110 11.92 6.04 -19.31
N SER A 111 11.58 4.91 -18.71
CA SER A 111 11.12 3.70 -19.41
C SER A 111 9.68 3.83 -19.92
N GLU A 112 9.32 2.95 -20.87
CA GLU A 112 7.95 2.81 -21.37
C GLU A 112 7.05 1.96 -20.44
N ARG A 113 7.55 1.53 -19.28
CA ARG A 113 6.80 0.75 -18.31
C ARG A 113 5.88 1.63 -17.46
N ASP A 114 4.77 1.08 -17.00
CA ASP A 114 3.70 1.85 -16.37
C ASP A 114 3.58 1.58 -14.85
N VAL A 115 4.13 0.47 -14.35
CA VAL A 115 4.12 0.10 -12.92
C VAL A 115 5.51 -0.33 -12.49
N PHE A 116 6.04 0.32 -11.45
CA PHE A 116 7.32 -0.03 -10.83
C PHE A 116 7.10 -0.88 -9.58
N LEU A 117 7.95 -1.88 -9.41
CA LEU A 117 7.94 -2.82 -8.30
C LEU A 117 9.34 -2.86 -7.66
N PRO A 118 9.51 -2.39 -6.43
CA PRO A 118 10.76 -2.57 -5.72
C PRO A 118 11.00 -4.03 -5.34
N LYS A 119 12.27 -4.40 -5.22
CA LYS A 119 12.67 -5.63 -4.54
C LYS A 119 12.51 -5.41 -3.04
N ILE A 120 11.59 -6.14 -2.42
CA ILE A 120 11.33 -6.03 -0.98
C ILE A 120 12.07 -7.14 -0.24
N GLU A 121 12.95 -6.74 0.65
CA GLU A 121 13.66 -7.65 1.55
C GLU A 121 13.14 -7.56 2.98
N SER A 122 13.00 -8.71 3.61
CA SER A 122 12.69 -8.88 5.02
C SER A 122 13.47 -10.05 5.59
N LEU A 123 14.10 -9.87 6.74
CA LEU A 123 14.98 -10.87 7.35
C LEU A 123 16.08 -11.39 6.39
N LYS A 124 16.72 -10.48 5.64
CA LYS A 124 17.77 -10.78 4.64
C LYS A 124 17.33 -11.71 3.51
N GLN A 125 16.04 -11.75 3.24
CA GLN A 125 15.50 -12.55 2.13
C GLN A 125 14.57 -11.69 1.29
N GLN A 126 14.72 -11.75 -0.03
CA GLN A 126 13.78 -11.12 -0.94
C GLN A 126 12.42 -11.81 -0.85
N ARG A 127 11.37 -11.04 -0.63
CA ARG A 127 9.98 -11.50 -0.46
C ARG A 127 9.09 -11.11 -1.63
N TYR A 128 9.37 -9.99 -2.28
CA TYR A 128 8.63 -9.46 -3.43
C TYR A 128 9.58 -8.81 -4.45
N PRO A 129 9.14 -8.65 -5.72
CA PRO A 129 7.88 -9.14 -6.27
C PRO A 129 7.85 -10.66 -6.40
N LYS A 130 6.62 -11.22 -6.49
CA LYS A 130 6.40 -12.61 -6.86
C LYS A 130 5.83 -12.67 -8.26
N VAL A 131 6.51 -13.38 -9.14
CA VAL A 131 6.08 -13.66 -10.51
C VAL A 131 5.69 -15.13 -10.60
N ASN A 132 4.48 -15.40 -11.07
CA ASN A 132 3.94 -16.76 -11.11
C ASN A 132 4.07 -17.51 -9.75
N LYS A 133 3.83 -16.78 -8.65
CA LYS A 133 3.93 -17.22 -7.23
C LYS A 133 5.35 -17.52 -6.73
N ARG A 134 6.39 -17.21 -7.50
CA ARG A 134 7.80 -17.41 -7.12
C ARG A 134 8.51 -16.08 -6.98
N THR A 135 9.35 -15.96 -5.96
CA THR A 135 10.35 -14.91 -5.89
C THR A 135 11.54 -15.28 -6.80
N GLY A 136 12.11 -14.28 -7.45
CA GLY A 136 13.27 -14.46 -8.32
C GLY A 136 14.06 -13.17 -8.43
N ASN A 137 15.27 -13.25 -8.95
CA ASN A 137 16.09 -12.07 -9.18
C ASN A 137 15.66 -11.37 -10.49
N TYR A 138 14.52 -10.66 -10.40
CA TYR A 138 14.03 -9.84 -11.50
C TYR A 138 14.67 -8.45 -11.40
N ASP A 139 15.01 -7.87 -12.56
CA ASP A 139 15.58 -6.52 -12.66
C ASP A 139 15.26 -5.91 -14.04
N GLY A 140 14.96 -4.61 -14.09
CA GLY A 140 14.58 -3.93 -15.31
C GLY A 140 13.15 -4.24 -15.77
N GLU A 141 12.96 -4.29 -17.08
CA GLU A 141 11.65 -4.49 -17.69
C GLU A 141 11.15 -5.92 -17.55
N LEU A 142 9.87 -6.06 -17.16
CA LEU A 142 9.22 -7.35 -16.93
C LEU A 142 7.85 -7.38 -17.61
N ASP A 143 7.67 -8.35 -18.53
CA ASP A 143 6.41 -8.60 -19.25
C ASP A 143 5.74 -9.86 -18.69
N GLU A 144 4.89 -9.68 -17.67
CA GLU A 144 4.25 -10.79 -16.97
C GLU A 144 2.84 -10.44 -16.46
N LEU A 145 1.88 -11.34 -16.69
CA LEU A 145 0.49 -11.15 -16.24
C LEU A 145 0.25 -11.52 -14.79
N SER A 146 1.06 -12.39 -14.23
CA SER A 146 0.85 -12.93 -12.88
C SER A 146 1.91 -12.45 -11.92
N VAL A 147 1.80 -11.18 -11.56
CA VAL A 147 2.70 -10.50 -10.63
C VAL A 147 1.94 -10.13 -9.37
N VAL A 148 2.61 -10.18 -8.22
CA VAL A 148 2.10 -9.71 -6.91
C VAL A 148 3.25 -9.05 -6.15
N SER A 149 3.00 -7.88 -5.59
CA SER A 149 3.89 -7.19 -4.65
C SER A 149 3.09 -6.58 -3.51
N ILE A 150 3.75 -5.82 -2.64
CA ILE A 150 3.13 -4.95 -1.65
C ILE A 150 3.15 -3.51 -2.17
N LEU A 151 2.40 -2.62 -1.51
CA LEU A 151 2.32 -1.21 -1.93
C LEU A 151 3.58 -0.43 -1.59
N SER A 152 4.31 -0.79 -0.55
CA SER A 152 5.46 0.00 -0.11
C SER A 152 6.53 0.11 -1.19
N GLY A 153 6.74 1.31 -1.70
CA GLY A 153 7.63 1.64 -2.82
C GLY A 153 7.06 1.36 -4.22
N LEU A 154 5.84 0.83 -4.33
CA LEU A 154 5.19 0.61 -5.62
C LEU A 154 4.84 1.95 -6.27
N SER A 155 5.12 2.06 -7.58
CA SER A 155 4.77 3.26 -8.34
C SER A 155 3.87 2.94 -9.52
N ILE A 156 2.92 3.83 -9.80
CA ILE A 156 1.97 3.68 -10.92
C ILE A 156 1.93 4.99 -11.72
N LYS A 157 2.20 4.92 -13.03
CA LYS A 157 2.07 6.06 -13.94
C LYS A 157 0.60 6.42 -14.19
N LYS A 158 0.33 7.72 -14.43
CA LYS A 158 -1.02 8.26 -14.63
C LYS A 158 -1.87 7.49 -15.66
N LYS A 159 -1.25 6.97 -16.71
CA LYS A 159 -1.96 6.19 -17.75
C LYS A 159 -2.65 4.95 -17.17
N THR A 160 -1.96 4.21 -16.30
CA THR A 160 -2.51 3.01 -15.65
C THR A 160 -3.49 3.37 -14.55
N LEU A 161 -3.26 4.44 -13.79
CA LEU A 161 -4.23 4.96 -12.82
C LEU A 161 -5.57 5.29 -13.51
N LYS A 162 -5.52 5.99 -14.65
CA LYS A 162 -6.72 6.29 -15.45
C LYS A 162 -7.44 5.01 -15.88
N ARG A 163 -6.73 4.02 -16.44
CA ARG A 163 -7.33 2.74 -16.85
C ARG A 163 -8.01 2.00 -15.68
N LEU A 164 -7.40 2.02 -14.50
CA LEU A 164 -7.99 1.42 -13.30
C LEU A 164 -9.26 2.16 -12.89
N LYS A 165 -9.20 3.49 -12.82
CA LYS A 165 -10.34 4.34 -12.47
C LYS A 165 -11.49 4.21 -13.48
N ASP A 166 -11.20 4.24 -14.77
CA ASP A 166 -12.21 4.10 -15.83
C ASP A 166 -12.95 2.74 -15.74
N LYS A 167 -12.23 1.65 -15.39
CA LYS A 167 -12.84 0.32 -15.31
C LYS A 167 -13.53 0.02 -13.99
N PHE A 168 -13.01 0.52 -12.86
CA PHE A 168 -13.45 0.12 -11.51
C PHE A 168 -14.07 1.26 -10.69
N GLY A 169 -14.06 2.49 -11.20
CA GLY A 169 -14.50 3.69 -10.50
C GLY A 169 -13.43 4.30 -9.57
N ASN A 170 -12.51 3.48 -9.08
CA ASN A 170 -11.38 3.88 -8.24
C ASN A 170 -10.16 2.98 -8.50
N VAL A 171 -8.98 3.39 -8.02
CA VAL A 171 -7.74 2.63 -8.21
C VAL A 171 -7.68 1.46 -7.24
N PHE A 172 -7.84 1.74 -5.94
CA PHE A 172 -7.86 0.75 -4.88
C PHE A 172 -9.29 0.33 -4.56
N ASP A 173 -9.48 -0.95 -4.26
CA ASP A 173 -10.81 -1.50 -3.97
C ASP A 173 -11.27 -1.12 -2.55
N GLU A 174 -12.14 -0.13 -2.45
CA GLU A 174 -12.64 0.41 -1.18
C GLU A 174 -13.49 -0.56 -0.36
N ARG A 175 -13.72 -1.77 -0.85
CA ARG A 175 -14.36 -2.84 -0.08
C ARG A 175 -13.40 -3.51 0.91
N PHE A 176 -12.08 -3.26 0.78
CA PHE A 176 -11.01 -3.78 1.64
C PHE A 176 -10.52 -2.72 2.61
N ASN A 177 -10.27 -3.12 3.86
CA ASN A 177 -9.89 -2.21 4.93
C ASN A 177 -8.37 -2.00 5.02
N ILE A 178 -7.67 -2.89 5.73
CA ILE A 178 -6.21 -2.82 5.94
C ILE A 178 -5.49 -3.83 5.05
N TYR A 179 -5.96 -5.09 5.08
CA TYR A 179 -5.39 -6.17 4.28
C TYR A 179 -6.14 -6.35 2.97
N GLY A 180 -5.44 -6.87 1.97
CA GLY A 180 -5.99 -7.16 0.65
C GLY A 180 -5.97 -5.98 -0.32
N VAL A 181 -5.61 -4.78 0.13
CA VAL A 181 -5.58 -3.58 -0.71
C VAL A 181 -4.57 -3.76 -1.85
N ASP A 182 -3.35 -4.17 -1.53
CA ASP A 182 -2.30 -4.51 -2.49
C ASP A 182 -2.66 -5.72 -3.36
N THR A 183 -3.10 -6.82 -2.75
CA THR A 183 -3.48 -8.03 -3.49
C THR A 183 -4.58 -7.76 -4.52
N THR A 184 -5.59 -6.98 -4.15
CA THR A 184 -6.71 -6.66 -5.05
C THR A 184 -6.34 -5.68 -6.14
N LEU A 185 -5.36 -4.79 -5.93
CA LEU A 185 -4.77 -3.99 -6.98
C LEU A 185 -4.18 -4.89 -8.09
N PHE A 186 -3.40 -5.92 -7.72
CA PHE A 186 -2.86 -6.87 -8.71
C PHE A 186 -3.95 -7.71 -9.38
N TYR A 187 -5.06 -8.02 -8.70
CA TYR A 187 -6.22 -8.65 -9.36
C TYR A 187 -6.85 -7.72 -10.39
N ARG A 188 -6.96 -6.43 -10.09
CA ARG A 188 -7.46 -5.41 -11.03
C ARG A 188 -6.53 -5.23 -12.21
N LEU A 189 -5.22 -5.10 -11.99
CA LEU A 189 -4.22 -5.05 -13.06
C LEU A 189 -4.30 -6.29 -13.97
N LYS A 190 -4.34 -7.48 -13.40
CA LYS A 190 -4.50 -8.72 -14.16
C LYS A 190 -5.79 -8.76 -14.99
N SER A 191 -6.90 -8.21 -14.48
CA SER A 191 -8.16 -8.14 -15.22
C SER A 191 -8.14 -7.12 -16.36
N LEU A 192 -7.19 -6.18 -16.33
CA LEU A 192 -6.85 -5.27 -17.43
C LEU A 192 -5.91 -5.91 -18.46
N LYS A 193 -5.50 -7.16 -18.26
CA LYS A 193 -4.43 -7.84 -19.00
C LYS A 193 -3.14 -7.02 -18.99
N PHE A 194 -2.82 -6.45 -17.82
CA PHE A 194 -1.66 -5.62 -17.63
C PHE A 194 -0.42 -6.49 -17.40
N ASP A 195 0.64 -6.23 -18.14
CA ASP A 195 1.90 -7.00 -18.14
C ASP A 195 3.17 -6.14 -18.15
N ARG A 196 3.05 -4.81 -18.12
CA ARG A 196 4.14 -3.84 -18.36
C ARG A 196 4.74 -3.33 -17.05
N TYR A 197 5.53 -4.17 -16.38
CA TYR A 197 6.20 -3.81 -15.12
C TYR A 197 7.66 -3.40 -15.34
N TYR A 198 8.21 -2.69 -14.38
CA TYR A 198 9.62 -2.44 -14.18
C TYR A 198 9.98 -2.89 -12.76
N VAL A 199 11.01 -3.70 -12.62
CA VAL A 199 11.50 -4.17 -11.31
C VAL A 199 12.85 -3.54 -11.05
N GLY A 200 13.09 -2.98 -9.88
CA GLY A 200 14.39 -2.39 -9.54
C GLY A 200 14.44 -1.87 -8.13
N GLY A 201 15.63 -1.48 -7.70
CA GLY A 201 15.88 -0.96 -6.37
C GLY A 201 15.46 -1.91 -5.23
N THR A 202 16.20 -1.88 -4.14
CA THR A 202 15.93 -2.74 -2.99
C THR A 202 15.47 -1.91 -1.80
N LEU A 203 14.35 -2.28 -1.20
CA LEU A 203 13.83 -1.69 0.03
C LEU A 203 13.86 -2.70 1.16
N GLN A 204 14.32 -2.25 2.33
CA GLN A 204 14.18 -2.99 3.57
C GLN A 204 12.83 -2.65 4.19
N HIS A 205 12.00 -3.67 4.37
CA HIS A 205 10.66 -3.49 4.93
C HIS A 205 10.36 -4.57 5.98
N ASP A 206 9.88 -4.15 7.14
CA ASP A 206 9.52 -5.08 8.20
C ASP A 206 8.15 -5.70 7.94
N LEU A 207 8.14 -6.86 7.31
CA LEU A 207 6.92 -7.61 7.08
C LEU A 207 6.42 -8.21 8.40
N SER A 208 5.66 -7.44 9.13
CA SER A 208 5.14 -7.74 10.46
C SER A 208 4.44 -9.11 10.64
N GLY A 209 4.04 -9.75 9.55
CA GLY A 209 3.51 -11.12 9.55
C GLY A 209 4.60 -12.20 9.55
N ILE A 210 5.84 -11.85 9.19
CA ILE A 210 7.00 -12.75 9.14
C ILE A 210 7.87 -12.55 10.37
N SER A 211 8.00 -11.31 10.83
CA SER A 211 8.82 -10.92 11.99
C SER A 211 8.26 -11.44 13.32
N ALA A 212 6.99 -11.81 13.38
CA ALA A 212 6.33 -12.27 14.61
C ALA A 212 6.81 -13.64 15.13
N GLY A 213 7.70 -14.34 14.43
CA GLY A 213 8.28 -15.60 14.91
C GLY A 213 7.31 -16.79 15.04
N GLY A 214 6.07 -16.67 14.55
CA GLY A 214 5.07 -17.73 14.54
C GLY A 214 3.63 -17.25 14.63
N ALA A 215 2.67 -18.14 14.32
CA ALA A 215 1.24 -17.83 14.34
C ALA A 215 0.73 -17.38 15.72
N GLU A 216 1.41 -17.76 16.79
CA GLU A 216 1.04 -17.45 18.18
C GLU A 216 1.26 -15.98 18.53
N ASN A 217 2.27 -15.35 17.92
CA ASN A 217 2.68 -13.98 18.20
C ASN A 217 1.94 -12.93 17.36
N VAL A 218 1.14 -13.35 16.38
CA VAL A 218 0.31 -12.43 15.59
C VAL A 218 -0.82 -11.88 16.45
N SER A 219 -1.02 -10.56 16.54
CA SER A 219 -2.11 -9.99 17.34
C SER A 219 -3.49 -10.49 16.87
N ILE A 220 -4.43 -10.62 17.80
CA ILE A 220 -5.81 -11.07 17.49
C ILE A 220 -6.51 -10.10 16.52
N PHE A 221 -6.18 -8.80 16.60
CA PHE A 221 -6.67 -7.80 15.65
C PHE A 221 -6.25 -8.16 14.23
N ARG A 222 -4.96 -8.43 13.99
CA ARG A 222 -4.46 -8.82 12.67
C ARG A 222 -5.06 -10.13 12.17
N VAL A 223 -5.28 -11.09 13.06
CA VAL A 223 -5.93 -12.36 12.71
C VAL A 223 -7.36 -12.10 12.22
N LYS A 224 -8.12 -11.24 12.91
CA LYS A 224 -9.48 -10.88 12.52
C LYS A 224 -9.52 -10.12 11.18
N GLU A 225 -8.65 -9.15 10.98
CA GLU A 225 -8.56 -8.38 9.74
C GLU A 225 -8.16 -9.26 8.54
N ARG A 226 -7.23 -10.21 8.72
CA ARG A 226 -6.88 -11.17 7.66
C ARG A 226 -8.00 -12.16 7.34
N LEU A 227 -8.82 -12.53 8.32
CA LEU A 227 -10.02 -13.34 8.05
C LEU A 227 -10.98 -12.58 7.13
N TRP A 228 -11.20 -11.29 7.39
CA TRP A 228 -11.99 -10.41 6.52
C TRP A 228 -11.41 -10.38 5.10
N ASP A 229 -10.12 -10.14 4.98
CA ASP A 229 -9.41 -10.08 3.70
C ASP A 229 -9.63 -11.36 2.87
N PHE A 230 -9.27 -12.53 3.40
CA PHE A 230 -9.46 -13.80 2.67
C PHE A 230 -10.92 -14.08 2.32
N THR A 231 -11.85 -13.75 3.23
CA THR A 231 -13.29 -13.94 3.00
C THR A 231 -13.77 -13.05 1.85
N LEU A 232 -13.43 -11.77 1.86
CA LEU A 232 -13.81 -10.83 0.82
C LEU A 232 -13.17 -11.17 -0.53
N GLN A 233 -11.88 -11.55 -0.56
CA GLN A 233 -11.25 -12.02 -1.79
C GLN A 233 -11.96 -13.25 -2.38
N THR A 234 -12.38 -14.19 -1.53
CA THR A 234 -13.11 -15.39 -1.95
C THR A 234 -14.47 -15.03 -2.55
N ILE A 235 -15.22 -14.16 -1.90
CA ILE A 235 -16.59 -13.78 -2.32
C ILE A 235 -16.56 -12.87 -3.55
N LEU A 236 -15.74 -11.80 -3.52
CA LEU A 236 -15.79 -10.72 -4.50
C LEU A 236 -14.98 -11.04 -5.76
N TYR A 237 -13.87 -11.75 -5.63
CA TYR A 237 -12.98 -12.08 -6.75
C TYR A 237 -13.07 -13.54 -7.18
N ARG A 238 -13.75 -14.38 -6.41
CA ARG A 238 -13.99 -15.82 -6.72
C ARG A 238 -12.71 -16.57 -7.09
N LYS A 239 -11.58 -16.26 -6.41
CA LYS A 239 -10.30 -16.88 -6.68
C LYS A 239 -10.17 -18.18 -5.86
N LEU A 240 -9.96 -19.31 -6.53
CA LEU A 240 -9.71 -20.61 -5.87
C LEU A 240 -8.53 -20.50 -4.87
N GLY A 241 -7.46 -19.78 -5.24
CA GLY A 241 -6.32 -19.56 -4.34
C GLY A 241 -6.69 -18.81 -3.07
N ALA A 242 -7.61 -17.83 -3.12
CA ALA A 242 -8.10 -17.12 -1.94
C ALA A 242 -8.94 -18.06 -1.06
N PHE A 243 -9.80 -18.89 -1.64
CA PHE A 243 -10.58 -19.89 -0.92
C PHE A 243 -9.69 -20.91 -0.19
N LEU A 244 -8.70 -21.48 -0.88
CA LEU A 244 -7.74 -22.40 -0.26
C LEU A 244 -6.91 -21.74 0.82
N GLY A 245 -6.51 -20.49 0.61
CA GLY A 245 -5.85 -19.64 1.61
C GLY A 245 -6.72 -19.42 2.85
N LEU A 246 -8.01 -19.12 2.66
CA LEU A 246 -9.00 -18.94 3.73
C LEU A 246 -9.14 -20.22 4.56
N MET A 247 -9.29 -21.39 3.92
CA MET A 247 -9.41 -22.67 4.62
C MET A 247 -8.16 -22.99 5.44
N LYS A 248 -6.97 -22.79 4.85
CA LYS A 248 -5.70 -22.95 5.56
C LYS A 248 -5.60 -21.98 6.74
N PHE A 249 -5.98 -20.72 6.54
CA PHE A 249 -5.96 -19.69 7.58
C PHE A 249 -6.87 -20.03 8.74
N ILE A 250 -8.12 -20.42 8.47
CA ILE A 250 -9.07 -20.85 9.51
C ILE A 250 -8.52 -22.05 10.29
N LYS A 251 -7.94 -23.06 9.58
CA LYS A 251 -7.31 -24.22 10.24
C LYS A 251 -6.16 -23.79 11.17
N THR A 252 -5.31 -22.85 10.73
CA THR A 252 -4.16 -22.37 11.51
C THR A 252 -4.60 -21.61 12.77
N TYR A 253 -5.65 -20.78 12.67
CA TYR A 253 -6.08 -19.90 13.76
C TYR A 253 -7.38 -20.32 14.45
N LYS A 254 -7.83 -21.57 14.25
CA LYS A 254 -9.10 -22.07 14.82
C LYS A 254 -9.19 -21.95 16.35
N SER A 255 -8.06 -22.07 17.07
CA SER A 255 -8.02 -21.93 18.54
C SER A 255 -8.15 -20.48 19.01
N ARG A 256 -7.96 -19.51 18.11
CA ARG A 256 -7.95 -18.06 18.40
C ARG A 256 -9.20 -17.34 17.89
N LEU A 257 -10.02 -18.01 17.07
CA LEU A 257 -11.23 -17.47 16.45
C LEU A 257 -12.43 -18.32 16.86
N SER A 258 -13.47 -17.71 17.44
CA SER A 258 -14.70 -18.44 17.68
C SER A 258 -15.42 -18.75 16.38
N ILE A 259 -16.13 -19.88 16.32
CA ILE A 259 -16.93 -20.28 15.15
C ILE A 259 -18.00 -19.22 14.83
N PHE A 260 -18.60 -18.63 15.86
CA PHE A 260 -19.60 -17.56 15.69
C PHE A 260 -19.02 -16.30 15.04
N PHE A 261 -17.76 -15.95 15.39
CA PHE A 261 -17.07 -14.85 14.74
C PHE A 261 -16.79 -15.15 13.26
N ILE A 262 -16.31 -16.35 12.94
CA ILE A 262 -16.04 -16.77 11.56
C ILE A 262 -17.34 -16.70 10.73
N LEU A 263 -18.42 -17.31 11.21
CA LEU A 263 -19.74 -17.28 10.55
C LEU A 263 -20.26 -15.84 10.40
N GLY A 264 -20.10 -15.02 11.45
CA GLY A 264 -20.49 -13.61 11.42
C GLY A 264 -19.74 -12.80 10.35
N VAL A 265 -18.44 -13.08 10.13
CA VAL A 265 -17.65 -12.47 9.05
C VAL A 265 -18.21 -12.86 7.68
N PHE A 266 -18.51 -14.15 7.45
CA PHE A 266 -19.10 -14.61 6.19
C PHE A 266 -20.44 -13.94 5.90
N VAL A 267 -21.37 -13.95 6.87
CA VAL A 267 -22.68 -13.33 6.70
C VAL A 267 -22.56 -11.84 6.39
N LYS A 268 -21.75 -11.11 7.18
CA LYS A 268 -21.56 -9.67 6.98
C LYS A 268 -20.85 -9.37 5.66
N ALA A 269 -19.87 -10.20 5.23
CA ALA A 269 -19.19 -10.03 3.96
C ALA A 269 -20.14 -10.16 2.77
N ILE A 270 -21.11 -11.08 2.85
CA ILE A 270 -22.17 -11.25 1.83
C ILE A 270 -23.15 -10.07 1.86
N VAL A 271 -23.61 -9.67 3.05
CA VAL A 271 -24.61 -8.60 3.20
C VAL A 271 -24.03 -7.23 2.83
N TYR A 272 -22.82 -6.92 3.28
CA TYR A 272 -22.21 -5.61 3.07
C TYR A 272 -21.40 -5.53 1.76
N MET A 273 -21.07 -6.67 1.15
CA MET A 273 -20.19 -6.74 -0.02
C MET A 273 -18.88 -5.98 0.19
N GLY A 274 -18.40 -5.92 1.43
CA GLY A 274 -17.20 -5.18 1.84
C GLY A 274 -16.96 -5.25 3.35
N HIS A 275 -15.82 -4.72 3.80
CA HIS A 275 -15.50 -4.65 5.22
C HIS A 275 -16.37 -3.59 5.93
N PRO A 276 -16.89 -3.84 7.16
CA PRO A 276 -17.75 -2.86 7.86
C PRO A 276 -17.12 -1.48 8.06
N ASN A 277 -15.82 -1.42 8.30
CA ASN A 277 -15.11 -0.14 8.50
C ASN A 277 -15.11 0.75 7.25
N THR A 278 -15.20 0.17 6.05
CA THR A 278 -15.27 0.94 4.80
C THR A 278 -16.63 1.62 4.59
N LYS A 279 -17.62 1.31 5.42
CA LYS A 279 -18.92 2.00 5.43
C LYS A 279 -18.98 3.20 6.38
N LYS A 280 -17.98 3.35 7.25
CA LYS A 280 -17.88 4.52 8.12
C LYS A 280 -17.46 5.71 7.28
N LYS A 281 -18.07 6.87 7.52
CA LYS A 281 -17.57 8.13 6.95
C LYS A 281 -16.23 8.43 7.60
N SER A 282 -15.20 8.58 6.79
CA SER A 282 -13.92 9.13 7.23
C SER A 282 -14.13 10.61 7.59
N VAL A 283 -13.65 11.02 8.74
CA VAL A 283 -13.62 12.43 9.17
C VAL A 283 -12.17 12.89 9.02
N SER A 284 -11.75 13.06 7.78
CA SER A 284 -10.42 13.57 7.50
C SER A 284 -10.36 15.08 7.70
N HIS A 285 -9.30 15.53 8.35
CA HIS A 285 -8.96 16.94 8.48
C HIS A 285 -7.69 17.23 7.69
N ILE A 286 -7.75 18.26 6.84
CA ILE A 286 -6.54 18.78 6.20
C ILE A 286 -5.83 19.64 7.26
N LEU A 287 -4.64 19.20 7.68
CA LEU A 287 -3.80 19.93 8.61
C LEU A 287 -2.97 20.98 7.89
N PHE A 288 -2.54 20.69 6.67
CA PHE A 288 -1.78 21.58 5.81
C PHE A 288 -1.96 21.24 4.34
N SER A 289 -2.02 22.26 3.49
CA SER A 289 -1.90 22.15 2.04
C SER A 289 -1.19 23.37 1.51
N SER A 290 -0.01 23.19 0.91
CA SER A 290 0.61 24.25 0.14
C SER A 290 -0.21 24.47 -1.12
N ASN A 291 -0.67 25.70 -1.34
CA ASN A 291 -1.17 26.09 -2.66
C ASN A 291 0.01 26.17 -3.62
N GLU A 292 -0.21 25.81 -4.88
CA GLU A 292 0.76 25.94 -5.96
C GLU A 292 1.24 27.38 -6.14
#